data_490e39d8053da808c1877c53a49fa951
#
_entry.id   490e39d8053da808c1877c53a49fa951
#
_cell.length_a   1.000
_cell.length_b   1.000
_cell.length_c   1.000
_cell.angle_alpha   90.00
_cell.angle_beta   90.00
_cell.angle_gamma   90.00
#
_symmetry.space_group_name_H-M   'P 1'
#
loop_
_entity.id
_entity.type
_entity.pdbx_description
1 polymer ?
#
loop_
_entity_poly.entity_id
_entity_poly.type
_entity_poly.pdbx_seq_one_letter_code
_entity_poly.pdbx_strand_id
1 'polypeptide(L)'
;MFVKGTLKKAGILLTLSVLPFLFGYALVSFIIFSAIAFIMQFFRDPNRKVPQDKGVIVAPADGRILKGKIDKIEIVEHDDPLMEHLLEKGEKGIRVSTFMSPFDVHVNRVPVSGKVIKTKYCPGKFKMALGDIETVNEKNLIVIDSEYGKIGVIQIAGFVARRIVQYVKVGDEVQIGDRIGMIRFGSRVDLILPHKNCKLLVKEGDKPKAAETIIAVMTNE
;
A
#
# COMPACT_ATOMS: atom_id res chain seq x y z
N MET A 1 -2.97 -8.04 15.44
CA MET A 1 -1.63 -8.56 15.10
C MET A 1 -0.72 -7.39 14.78
N PHE A 2 0.61 -7.55 14.85
CA PHE A 2 1.57 -6.46 14.62
C PHE A 2 2.69 -6.95 13.70
N VAL A 3 3.32 -6.01 13.00
CA VAL A 3 4.52 -6.27 12.19
C VAL A 3 5.62 -6.84 13.07
N LYS A 4 6.39 -7.81 12.55
CA LYS A 4 7.44 -8.53 13.29
C LYS A 4 8.42 -7.56 14.01
N GLY A 5 8.64 -7.80 15.28
CA GLY A 5 9.54 -7.00 16.13
C GLY A 5 8.91 -5.76 16.76
N THR A 6 7.69 -5.36 16.42
CA THR A 6 7.01 -4.17 17.02
C THR A 6 6.80 -4.33 18.53
N LEU A 7 6.29 -5.48 18.97
CA LEU A 7 6.04 -5.73 20.39
C LEU A 7 7.32 -5.68 21.23
N LYS A 8 8.43 -6.25 20.72
CA LYS A 8 9.73 -6.20 21.43
C LYS A 8 10.22 -4.76 21.61
N LYS A 9 10.13 -3.93 20.55
CA LYS A 9 10.53 -2.51 20.61
C LYS A 9 9.61 -1.71 21.53
N ALA A 10 8.30 -1.93 21.45
CA ALA A 10 7.34 -1.27 22.33
C ALA A 10 7.56 -1.63 23.79
N GLY A 11 7.88 -2.89 24.12
CA GLY A 11 8.23 -3.31 25.48
C GLY A 11 9.45 -2.60 26.02
N ILE A 12 10.54 -2.50 25.24
CA ILE A 12 11.76 -1.77 25.62
C ILE A 12 11.45 -0.28 25.90
N LEU A 13 10.71 0.36 25.00
CA LEU A 13 10.33 1.76 25.17
C LEU A 13 9.41 1.98 26.37
N LEU A 14 8.51 1.02 26.66
CA LEU A 14 7.62 1.08 27.81
C LEU A 14 8.42 1.03 29.13
N THR A 15 9.39 0.12 29.26
CA THR A 15 10.26 0.08 30.44
C THR A 15 11.05 1.39 30.61
N LEU A 16 11.55 1.96 29.53
CA LEU A 16 12.24 3.26 29.57
C LEU A 16 11.32 4.42 29.95
N SER A 17 10.01 4.35 29.69
CA SER A 17 9.05 5.40 30.06
C SER A 17 8.74 5.47 31.53
N VAL A 18 8.99 4.38 32.28
CA VAL A 18 8.77 4.32 33.73
C VAL A 18 9.83 5.14 34.49
N LEU A 19 11.08 5.19 34.03
CA LEU A 19 12.16 5.90 34.70
C LEU A 19 11.85 7.39 34.94
N PRO A 20 11.48 8.20 33.93
CA PRO A 20 11.13 9.61 34.13
C PRO A 20 9.97 9.78 35.13
N PHE A 21 8.99 8.87 35.11
CA PHE A 21 7.87 8.91 36.05
C PHE A 21 8.32 8.78 37.47
N LEU A 22 9.23 7.85 37.78
CA LEU A 22 9.78 7.62 39.13
C LEU A 22 10.59 8.83 39.63
N PHE A 23 11.15 9.62 38.72
CA PHE A 23 11.88 10.86 39.06
C PHE A 23 11.00 12.13 39.05
N GLY A 24 9.68 11.99 39.01
CA GLY A 24 8.73 13.12 39.02
C GLY A 24 8.50 13.81 37.68
N TYR A 25 9.08 13.30 36.56
CA TYR A 25 8.92 13.86 35.20
C TYR A 25 7.69 13.29 34.51
N ALA A 26 6.50 13.46 35.06
CA ALA A 26 5.25 12.88 34.56
C ALA A 26 4.94 13.27 33.12
N LEU A 27 5.22 14.54 32.70
CA LEU A 27 4.98 15.01 31.33
C LEU A 27 5.86 14.27 30.33
N VAL A 28 7.13 14.03 30.65
CA VAL A 28 8.06 13.29 29.78
C VAL A 28 7.57 11.85 29.59
N SER A 29 7.16 11.20 30.68
CA SER A 29 6.61 9.84 30.63
C SER A 29 5.33 9.79 29.78
N PHE A 30 4.43 10.76 29.90
CA PHE A 30 3.22 10.85 29.09
C PHE A 30 3.54 11.00 27.58
N ILE A 31 4.51 11.84 27.22
CA ILE A 31 4.96 12.01 25.83
C ILE A 31 5.52 10.69 25.27
N ILE A 32 6.39 9.99 26.04
CA ILE A 32 6.96 8.71 25.61
C ILE A 32 5.84 7.66 25.46
N PHE A 33 4.92 7.57 26.40
CA PHE A 33 3.79 6.64 26.31
C PHE A 33 2.91 6.91 25.10
N SER A 34 2.59 8.18 24.82
CA SER A 34 1.82 8.58 23.64
C SER A 34 2.54 8.21 22.33
N ALA A 35 3.86 8.38 22.27
CA ALA A 35 4.67 7.97 21.14
C ALA A 35 4.65 6.44 20.94
N ILE A 36 4.70 5.65 22.03
CA ILE A 36 4.59 4.20 21.98
C ILE A 36 3.22 3.78 21.45
N ALA A 37 2.14 4.39 21.96
CA ALA A 37 0.78 4.12 21.51
C ALA A 37 0.62 4.40 20.00
N PHE A 38 1.19 5.51 19.54
CA PHE A 38 1.20 5.86 18.10
C PHE A 38 2.00 4.84 17.27
N ILE A 39 3.18 4.42 17.73
CA ILE A 39 3.99 3.38 17.06
C ILE A 39 3.22 2.06 16.97
N MET A 40 2.58 1.65 18.06
CA MET A 40 1.75 0.43 18.09
C MET A 40 0.59 0.52 17.10
N GLN A 41 -0.12 1.66 17.08
CA GLN A 41 -1.19 1.93 16.13
C GLN A 41 -0.71 1.86 14.68
N PHE A 42 0.45 2.45 14.39
CA PHE A 42 1.04 2.52 13.05
C PHE A 42 1.48 1.14 12.52
N PHE A 43 2.13 0.33 13.36
CA PHE A 43 2.63 -1.00 12.99
C PHE A 43 1.63 -2.13 13.23
N ARG A 44 0.33 -1.81 13.37
CA ARG A 44 -0.69 -2.84 13.45
C ARG A 44 -0.85 -3.57 12.11
N ASP A 45 -1.12 -4.84 12.18
CA ASP A 45 -1.36 -5.71 11.03
C ASP A 45 -2.55 -6.63 11.34
N PRO A 46 -3.79 -6.14 11.20
CA PRO A 46 -4.99 -6.91 11.51
C PRO A 46 -5.18 -8.07 10.54
N ASN A 47 -5.83 -9.13 11.02
CA ASN A 47 -6.33 -10.17 10.13
C ASN A 47 -7.43 -9.59 9.23
N ARG A 48 -7.49 -10.05 7.99
CA ARG A 48 -8.41 -9.56 6.97
C ARG A 48 -9.37 -10.66 6.53
N LYS A 49 -10.61 -10.28 6.29
CA LYS A 49 -11.62 -11.16 5.69
C LYS A 49 -11.57 -10.98 4.18
N VAL A 50 -10.82 -11.86 3.52
CA VAL A 50 -10.62 -11.80 2.06
C VAL A 50 -11.86 -12.35 1.37
N PRO A 51 -12.49 -11.62 0.40
CA PRO A 51 -13.55 -12.15 -0.44
C PRO A 51 -13.08 -13.40 -1.20
N GLN A 52 -13.97 -14.37 -1.37
CA GLN A 52 -13.68 -15.64 -2.04
C GLN A 52 -14.32 -15.74 -3.43
N ASP A 53 -14.98 -14.68 -3.89
CA ASP A 53 -15.64 -14.64 -5.20
C ASP A 53 -14.59 -14.66 -6.32
N LYS A 54 -14.94 -15.29 -7.44
CA LYS A 54 -14.06 -15.33 -8.62
C LYS A 54 -14.01 -13.96 -9.31
N GLY A 55 -12.87 -13.63 -9.87
CA GLY A 55 -12.67 -12.38 -10.62
C GLY A 55 -12.48 -11.14 -9.75
N VAL A 56 -12.53 -11.25 -8.42
CA VAL A 56 -12.42 -10.08 -7.55
C VAL A 56 -10.96 -9.62 -7.43
N ILE A 57 -10.79 -8.31 -7.53
CA ILE A 57 -9.55 -7.62 -7.23
C ILE A 57 -9.78 -6.79 -5.96
N VAL A 58 -9.02 -7.07 -4.91
CA VAL A 58 -9.17 -6.36 -3.64
C VAL A 58 -8.21 -5.17 -3.52
N ALA A 59 -8.53 -4.26 -2.62
CA ALA A 59 -7.68 -3.11 -2.30
C ALA A 59 -6.30 -3.56 -1.79
N PRO A 60 -5.20 -3.03 -2.34
CA PRO A 60 -3.85 -3.32 -1.84
C PRO A 60 -3.51 -2.53 -0.58
N ALA A 61 -4.26 -1.49 -0.23
CA ALA A 61 -3.98 -0.60 0.89
C ALA A 61 -5.25 -0.12 1.60
N ASP A 62 -5.12 0.17 2.91
CA ASP A 62 -6.09 0.99 3.63
C ASP A 62 -5.86 2.45 3.28
N GLY A 63 -6.92 3.26 3.24
CA GLY A 63 -6.77 4.69 3.02
C GLY A 63 -7.99 5.33 2.39
N ARG A 64 -7.75 6.32 1.56
CA ARG A 64 -8.79 7.00 0.78
C ARG A 64 -8.39 7.05 -0.69
N ILE A 65 -9.30 6.67 -1.57
CA ILE A 65 -9.14 6.86 -3.02
C ILE A 65 -9.16 8.36 -3.29
N LEU A 66 -8.10 8.84 -3.94
CA LEU A 66 -7.87 10.27 -4.13
C LEU A 66 -8.92 10.89 -5.05
N LYS A 67 -9.15 12.20 -4.86
CA LYS A 67 -10.07 13.02 -5.66
C LYS A 67 -9.31 14.14 -6.34
N GLY A 68 -9.64 14.45 -7.59
CA GLY A 68 -9.17 15.67 -8.24
C GLY A 68 -8.33 15.46 -9.50
N LYS A 69 -7.73 16.56 -10.02
CA LYS A 69 -7.02 16.55 -11.32
C LYS A 69 -5.73 15.74 -11.37
N ILE A 70 -5.17 15.34 -10.22
CA ILE A 70 -3.80 14.84 -10.11
C ILE A 70 -3.74 13.40 -9.60
N ASP A 71 -4.78 12.93 -8.89
CA ASP A 71 -4.79 11.58 -8.30
C ASP A 71 -6.19 11.00 -8.40
N LYS A 72 -6.42 10.16 -9.38
CA LYS A 72 -7.75 9.68 -9.77
C LYS A 72 -7.76 8.18 -9.95
N ILE A 73 -8.98 7.69 -10.14
CA ILE A 73 -9.20 6.58 -11.05
C ILE A 73 -8.98 7.15 -12.45
N GLU A 74 -7.85 6.82 -13.08
CA GLU A 74 -7.47 7.35 -14.39
C GLU A 74 -7.09 6.25 -15.37
N ILE A 75 -7.24 6.52 -16.66
CA ILE A 75 -6.71 5.64 -17.70
C ILE A 75 -5.24 5.99 -17.91
N VAL A 76 -4.38 4.99 -17.86
CA VAL A 76 -2.93 5.08 -18.10
C VAL A 76 -2.55 4.32 -19.35
N GLU A 77 -1.54 4.81 -20.05
CA GLU A 77 -1.02 4.22 -21.28
C GLU A 77 0.46 3.84 -21.11
N HIS A 78 0.98 3.10 -22.08
CA HIS A 78 2.34 2.55 -22.06
C HIS A 78 3.47 3.60 -21.94
N ASP A 79 3.21 4.87 -22.23
CA ASP A 79 4.24 5.94 -22.30
C ASP A 79 4.89 6.29 -20.95
N ASP A 80 4.32 5.86 -19.83
CA ASP A 80 4.96 5.96 -18.52
C ASP A 80 6.02 4.85 -18.35
N PRO A 81 7.28 5.17 -17.99
CA PRO A 81 8.37 4.18 -17.83
C PRO A 81 8.11 3.02 -16.85
N LEU A 82 7.09 3.14 -15.99
CA LEU A 82 6.66 2.03 -15.15
C LEU A 82 5.59 1.18 -15.83
N MET A 83 4.77 1.79 -16.70
CA MET A 83 3.69 1.10 -17.42
C MET A 83 4.22 0.17 -18.51
N GLU A 84 5.40 0.43 -19.10
CA GLU A 84 6.06 -0.48 -20.06
C GLU A 84 6.26 -1.92 -19.53
N HIS A 85 6.20 -2.09 -18.19
CA HIS A 85 6.34 -3.39 -17.54
C HIS A 85 5.00 -4.09 -17.31
N LEU A 86 3.91 -3.36 -17.48
CA LEU A 86 2.54 -3.80 -17.20
C LEU A 86 1.70 -3.90 -18.45
N LEU A 87 1.81 -2.89 -19.30
CA LEU A 87 0.97 -2.71 -20.49
C LEU A 87 1.80 -2.97 -21.76
N GLU A 88 1.17 -3.55 -22.77
CA GLU A 88 1.74 -3.63 -24.09
C GLU A 88 1.54 -2.32 -24.87
N LYS A 89 2.29 -2.11 -25.94
CA LYS A 89 2.17 -0.90 -26.75
C LYS A 89 0.75 -0.77 -27.34
N GLY A 90 0.08 0.34 -27.01
CA GLY A 90 -1.31 0.61 -27.38
C GLY A 90 -2.36 0.03 -26.43
N GLU A 91 -1.93 -0.68 -25.38
CA GLU A 91 -2.82 -1.15 -24.33
C GLU A 91 -3.07 -0.05 -23.30
N LYS A 92 -4.30 -0.04 -22.76
CA LYS A 92 -4.72 0.89 -21.70
C LYS A 92 -4.88 0.17 -20.38
N GLY A 93 -4.51 0.85 -19.30
CA GLY A 93 -4.73 0.39 -17.93
C GLY A 93 -5.61 1.37 -17.15
N ILE A 94 -6.13 0.90 -16.04
CA ILE A 94 -6.83 1.72 -15.05
C ILE A 94 -5.94 1.85 -13.83
N ARG A 95 -5.64 3.08 -13.40
CA ARG A 95 -4.93 3.38 -12.15
C ARG A 95 -5.93 3.76 -11.08
N VAL A 96 -5.86 3.10 -9.93
CA VAL A 96 -6.62 3.43 -8.72
C VAL A 96 -5.63 3.82 -7.63
N SER A 97 -5.60 5.11 -7.29
CA SER A 97 -4.65 5.66 -6.32
C SER A 97 -5.28 5.75 -4.93
N THR A 98 -4.66 5.13 -3.94
CA THR A 98 -5.09 5.13 -2.54
C THR A 98 -4.06 5.83 -1.66
N PHE A 99 -4.45 6.97 -1.08
CA PHE A 99 -3.65 7.70 -0.10
C PHE A 99 -3.82 7.09 1.29
N MET A 100 -2.71 6.87 1.98
CA MET A 100 -2.66 6.31 3.32
C MET A 100 -2.24 7.39 4.32
N SER A 101 -3.15 7.77 5.23
CA SER A 101 -2.84 8.67 6.33
C SER A 101 -2.02 7.95 7.42
N PRO A 102 -1.31 8.64 8.31
CA PRO A 102 -0.57 8.00 9.41
C PRO A 102 -1.41 7.11 10.34
N PHE A 103 -2.73 7.26 10.31
CA PHE A 103 -3.67 6.48 11.13
C PHE A 103 -4.20 5.22 10.42
N ASP A 104 -3.92 5.06 9.13
CA ASP A 104 -4.31 3.87 8.36
C ASP A 104 -3.36 2.69 8.62
N VAL A 105 -3.75 1.48 8.20
CA VAL A 105 -2.85 0.32 8.25
C VAL A 105 -1.87 0.40 7.08
N HIS A 106 -0.58 0.36 7.38
CA HIS A 106 0.49 0.54 6.38
C HIS A 106 1.04 -0.77 5.80
N VAL A 107 0.54 -1.91 6.24
CA VAL A 107 0.85 -3.20 5.59
C VAL A 107 -0.01 -3.33 4.34
N ASN A 108 0.64 -3.38 3.18
CA ASN A 108 -0.01 -3.56 1.90
C ASN A 108 -0.26 -5.05 1.61
N ARG A 109 -1.31 -5.32 0.86
CA ARG A 109 -1.80 -6.66 0.57
C ARG A 109 -1.81 -6.95 -0.92
N VAL A 110 -1.66 -8.22 -1.26
CA VAL A 110 -1.78 -8.75 -2.63
C VAL A 110 -3.22 -8.56 -3.09
N PRO A 111 -3.47 -7.87 -4.23
CA PRO A 111 -4.82 -7.58 -4.70
C PRO A 111 -5.50 -8.77 -5.41
N VAL A 112 -4.71 -9.71 -5.94
CA VAL A 112 -5.15 -10.88 -6.71
C VAL A 112 -4.12 -11.99 -6.58
N SER A 113 -4.56 -13.26 -6.61
CA SER A 113 -3.65 -14.40 -6.64
C SER A 113 -2.90 -14.48 -7.99
N GLY A 114 -1.64 -14.94 -7.94
CA GLY A 114 -0.82 -15.09 -9.13
C GLY A 114 0.66 -15.20 -8.81
N LYS A 115 1.50 -14.99 -9.80
CA LYS A 115 2.96 -15.07 -9.68
C LYS A 115 3.59 -13.70 -9.79
N VAL A 116 4.50 -13.37 -8.88
CA VAL A 116 5.30 -12.14 -8.99
C VAL A 116 6.33 -12.31 -10.12
N ILE A 117 6.12 -11.61 -11.23
CA ILE A 117 6.99 -11.71 -12.41
C ILE A 117 8.03 -10.60 -12.50
N LYS A 118 7.80 -9.47 -11.83
CA LYS A 118 8.75 -8.36 -11.82
C LYS A 118 8.63 -7.52 -10.56
N THR A 119 9.76 -7.00 -10.10
CA THR A 119 9.83 -5.92 -9.12
C THR A 119 10.82 -4.87 -9.63
N LYS A 120 10.48 -3.58 -9.50
CA LYS A 120 11.34 -2.47 -9.92
C LYS A 120 11.33 -1.37 -8.86
N TYR A 121 12.44 -1.26 -8.16
CA TYR A 121 12.65 -0.16 -7.23
C TYR A 121 13.22 1.05 -7.98
N CYS A 122 12.62 2.21 -7.77
CA CYS A 122 13.05 3.49 -8.32
C CYS A 122 13.38 4.42 -7.15
N PRO A 123 14.66 4.74 -6.93
CA PRO A 123 15.04 5.72 -5.92
C PRO A 123 14.47 7.09 -6.29
N GLY A 124 14.14 7.90 -5.29
CA GLY A 124 13.53 9.20 -5.52
C GLY A 124 13.64 10.12 -4.32
N LYS A 125 13.01 11.29 -4.43
CA LYS A 125 12.88 12.27 -3.34
C LYS A 125 11.67 11.91 -2.45
N PHE A 126 11.48 12.69 -1.39
CA PHE A 126 10.41 12.47 -0.41
C PHE A 126 9.55 13.73 -0.33
N LYS A 127 8.73 13.99 -1.36
CA LYS A 127 7.70 15.04 -1.31
C LYS A 127 6.41 14.49 -0.73
N MET A 128 5.49 15.37 -0.27
CA MET A 128 4.16 14.94 0.20
C MET A 128 3.49 14.08 -0.88
N ALA A 129 2.90 12.93 -0.47
CA ALA A 129 2.29 11.96 -1.39
C ALA A 129 0.93 12.44 -1.95
N LEU A 130 0.82 13.74 -2.27
CA LEU A 130 -0.31 14.42 -2.87
C LEU A 130 0.18 15.16 -4.12
N GLY A 131 -0.48 14.94 -5.25
CA GLY A 131 -0.16 15.59 -6.52
C GLY A 131 0.81 14.84 -7.42
N ASP A 132 1.42 15.54 -8.40
CA ASP A 132 2.35 14.99 -9.43
C ASP A 132 3.70 14.51 -8.85
N ILE A 133 3.64 13.68 -7.83
CA ILE A 133 4.81 13.11 -7.17
C ILE A 133 5.37 11.87 -7.89
N GLU A 134 4.66 11.40 -8.90
CA GLU A 134 5.01 10.17 -9.61
C GLU A 134 6.39 10.22 -10.24
N THR A 135 6.84 11.39 -10.66
CA THR A 135 8.16 11.55 -11.27
C THR A 135 9.30 11.73 -10.27
N VAL A 136 9.01 12.04 -8.99
CA VAL A 136 10.00 12.53 -8.04
C VAL A 136 10.23 11.62 -6.84
N ASN A 137 9.18 10.93 -6.34
CA ASN A 137 9.27 10.17 -5.09
C ASN A 137 9.81 8.75 -5.29
N GLU A 138 10.39 8.20 -4.21
CA GLU A 138 10.79 6.79 -4.12
C GLU A 138 9.59 5.88 -4.39
N LYS A 139 9.77 4.91 -5.27
CA LYS A 139 8.72 3.98 -5.72
C LYS A 139 9.22 2.54 -5.76
N ASN A 140 8.28 1.63 -5.61
CA ASN A 140 8.51 0.22 -5.82
C ASN A 140 7.32 -0.39 -6.59
N LEU A 141 7.56 -0.78 -7.82
CA LEU A 141 6.60 -1.51 -8.64
C LEU A 141 6.71 -3.01 -8.36
N ILE A 142 5.58 -3.67 -8.20
CA ILE A 142 5.44 -5.12 -8.13
C ILE A 142 4.41 -5.53 -9.18
N VAL A 143 4.80 -6.41 -10.09
CA VAL A 143 3.94 -6.94 -11.16
C VAL A 143 3.57 -8.38 -10.82
N ILE A 144 2.28 -8.63 -10.78
CA ILE A 144 1.69 -9.95 -10.54
C ILE A 144 1.05 -10.42 -11.84
N ASP A 145 1.49 -11.56 -12.34
CA ASP A 145 0.86 -12.27 -13.45
C ASP A 145 -0.27 -13.13 -12.89
N SER A 146 -1.49 -12.77 -13.24
CA SER A 146 -2.71 -13.41 -12.77
C SER A 146 -3.49 -14.03 -13.94
N GLU A 147 -4.52 -14.82 -13.64
CA GLU A 147 -5.44 -15.34 -14.66
C GLU A 147 -6.20 -14.24 -15.43
N TYR A 148 -6.21 -13.01 -14.90
CA TYR A 148 -6.86 -11.82 -15.51
C TYR A 148 -5.85 -10.88 -16.20
N GLY A 149 -4.61 -11.32 -16.39
CA GLY A 149 -3.51 -10.53 -16.95
C GLY A 149 -2.60 -9.92 -15.89
N LYS A 150 -1.70 -9.04 -16.33
CA LYS A 150 -0.72 -8.39 -15.46
C LYS A 150 -1.36 -7.31 -14.62
N ILE A 151 -1.21 -7.41 -13.29
CA ILE A 151 -1.70 -6.43 -12.33
C ILE A 151 -0.52 -5.82 -11.60
N GLY A 152 -0.49 -4.48 -11.55
CA GLY A 152 0.58 -3.72 -10.92
C GLY A 152 0.20 -3.16 -9.57
N VAL A 153 1.12 -3.24 -8.60
CA VAL A 153 1.04 -2.52 -7.33
C VAL A 153 2.26 -1.61 -7.24
N ILE A 154 2.04 -0.30 -7.20
CA ILE A 154 3.11 0.70 -7.07
C ILE A 154 3.02 1.29 -5.67
N GLN A 155 4.01 1.00 -4.85
CA GLN A 155 4.19 1.62 -3.54
C GLN A 155 4.96 2.92 -3.71
N ILE A 156 4.45 4.04 -3.21
CA ILE A 156 5.04 5.37 -3.36
C ILE A 156 5.26 5.96 -1.97
N ALA A 157 6.50 6.26 -1.63
CA ALA A 157 6.85 6.88 -0.36
C ALA A 157 6.49 8.36 -0.35
N GLY A 158 5.93 8.86 0.76
CA GLY A 158 5.63 10.27 0.97
C GLY A 158 6.73 11.01 1.74
N PHE A 159 6.46 12.27 2.14
CA PHE A 159 7.44 13.16 2.79
C PHE A 159 8.05 12.62 4.08
N VAL A 160 7.26 11.97 4.91
CA VAL A 160 7.71 11.37 6.18
C VAL A 160 8.18 9.94 5.98
N ALA A 161 7.68 9.28 4.92
CA ALA A 161 8.05 7.93 4.54
C ALA A 161 9.45 7.94 3.95
N ARG A 162 10.38 7.26 4.61
CA ARG A 162 11.76 7.14 4.12
C ARG A 162 12.12 5.69 3.78
N ARG A 163 11.13 4.79 3.71
CA ARG A 163 11.42 3.38 3.41
C ARG A 163 10.20 2.60 2.97
N ILE A 164 10.28 2.04 1.79
CA ILE A 164 9.42 0.98 1.30
C ILE A 164 10.07 -0.36 1.72
N VAL A 165 9.29 -1.23 2.33
CA VAL A 165 9.72 -2.59 2.70
C VAL A 165 8.91 -3.57 1.87
N GLN A 166 9.58 -4.27 0.96
CA GLN A 166 9.00 -5.31 0.14
C GLN A 166 9.09 -6.65 0.86
N TYR A 167 8.03 -7.47 0.82
CA TYR A 167 7.99 -8.79 1.44
C TYR A 167 8.03 -9.94 0.44
N VAL A 168 7.73 -9.67 -0.82
CA VAL A 168 7.71 -10.63 -1.92
C VAL A 168 8.89 -10.41 -2.87
N LYS A 169 9.27 -11.43 -3.61
CA LYS A 169 10.33 -11.39 -4.63
C LYS A 169 9.84 -11.97 -5.94
N VAL A 170 10.55 -11.71 -7.02
CA VAL A 170 10.27 -12.33 -8.33
C VAL A 170 10.34 -13.85 -8.21
N GLY A 171 9.33 -14.51 -8.74
CA GLY A 171 9.14 -15.95 -8.70
C GLY A 171 8.22 -16.44 -7.60
N ASP A 172 7.87 -15.62 -6.62
CA ASP A 172 6.95 -16.01 -5.55
C ASP A 172 5.53 -16.21 -6.10
N GLU A 173 4.89 -17.31 -5.71
CA GLU A 173 3.44 -17.50 -5.85
C GLU A 173 2.75 -16.83 -4.66
N VAL A 174 1.78 -15.96 -4.95
CA VAL A 174 1.09 -15.16 -3.94
C VAL A 174 -0.42 -15.37 -4.02
N GLN A 175 -1.06 -15.36 -2.86
CA GLN A 175 -2.51 -15.44 -2.75
C GLN A 175 -3.11 -14.06 -2.48
N ILE A 176 -4.33 -13.86 -2.96
CA ILE A 176 -5.12 -12.66 -2.66
C ILE A 176 -5.16 -12.43 -1.14
N GLY A 177 -4.85 -11.21 -0.69
CA GLY A 177 -4.80 -10.84 0.72
C GLY A 177 -3.47 -11.11 1.43
N ASP A 178 -2.49 -11.79 0.82
CA ASP A 178 -1.15 -11.95 1.36
C ASP A 178 -0.46 -10.58 1.57
N ARG A 179 0.56 -10.56 2.42
CA ARG A 179 1.35 -9.35 2.67
C ARG A 179 2.34 -9.11 1.54
N ILE A 180 2.17 -8.01 0.80
CA ILE A 180 3.05 -7.67 -0.32
C ILE A 180 4.21 -6.75 0.10
N GLY A 181 4.00 -5.96 1.13
CA GLY A 181 5.00 -5.01 1.63
C GLY A 181 4.45 -4.06 2.68
N MET A 182 5.23 -3.04 3.01
CA MET A 182 4.85 -1.97 3.93
C MET A 182 5.54 -0.68 3.54
N ILE A 183 4.83 0.46 3.65
CA ILE A 183 5.42 1.79 3.49
C ILE A 183 5.38 2.48 4.86
N ARG A 184 6.49 3.10 5.28
CA ARG A 184 6.56 3.75 6.59
C ARG A 184 6.23 5.24 6.47
N PHE A 185 5.19 5.70 7.19
CA PHE A 185 4.74 7.09 7.39
C PHE A 185 4.34 7.87 6.13
N GLY A 186 3.01 7.99 5.90
CA GLY A 186 2.38 8.81 4.88
C GLY A 186 2.76 8.39 3.46
N SER A 187 1.86 7.76 2.75
CA SER A 187 2.19 7.06 1.52
C SER A 187 0.99 6.97 0.59
N ARG A 188 1.27 6.58 -0.64
CA ARG A 188 0.27 6.27 -1.65
C ARG A 188 0.55 4.89 -2.22
N VAL A 189 -0.50 4.16 -2.53
CA VAL A 189 -0.42 2.91 -3.28
C VAL A 189 -1.29 3.04 -4.51
N ASP A 190 -0.71 2.82 -5.68
CA ASP A 190 -1.42 2.75 -6.93
C ASP A 190 -1.62 1.30 -7.33
N LEU A 191 -2.86 0.95 -7.62
CA LEU A 191 -3.24 -0.32 -8.23
C LEU A 191 -3.45 -0.08 -9.71
N ILE A 192 -2.74 -0.83 -10.55
CA ILE A 192 -2.85 -0.77 -12.01
C ILE A 192 -3.54 -2.05 -12.48
N LEU A 193 -4.63 -1.89 -13.21
CA LEU A 193 -5.46 -2.95 -13.74
C LEU A 193 -5.51 -2.88 -15.27
N PRO A 194 -5.67 -4.01 -15.99
CA PRO A 194 -6.04 -3.99 -17.38
C PRO A 194 -7.36 -3.22 -17.56
N HIS A 195 -7.47 -2.40 -18.61
CA HIS A 195 -8.73 -1.69 -18.90
C HIS A 195 -9.79 -2.65 -19.46
N LYS A 196 -9.35 -3.64 -20.23
CA LYS A 196 -10.24 -4.62 -20.86
C LYS A 196 -10.83 -5.54 -19.79
N ASN A 197 -12.12 -5.82 -19.89
CA ASN A 197 -12.85 -6.75 -19.02
C ASN A 197 -12.81 -6.40 -17.52
N CYS A 198 -12.59 -5.14 -17.18
CA CYS A 198 -12.48 -4.65 -15.81
C CYS A 198 -13.67 -3.75 -15.45
N LYS A 199 -14.48 -4.19 -14.50
CA LYS A 199 -15.57 -3.39 -13.94
C LYS A 199 -15.18 -2.87 -12.56
N LEU A 200 -14.94 -1.56 -12.44
CA LEU A 200 -14.69 -0.91 -11.16
C LEU A 200 -15.94 -0.89 -10.29
N LEU A 201 -15.77 -1.15 -8.99
CA LEU A 201 -16.81 -1.10 -7.96
C LEU A 201 -16.62 0.03 -6.96
N VAL A 202 -15.57 0.82 -7.12
CA VAL A 202 -15.23 1.94 -6.24
C VAL A 202 -15.20 3.25 -7.01
N LYS A 203 -15.28 4.35 -6.26
CA LYS A 203 -15.21 5.71 -6.78
C LYS A 203 -14.26 6.58 -5.96
N GLU A 204 -13.94 7.73 -6.50
CA GLU A 204 -13.13 8.73 -5.81
C GLU A 204 -13.73 9.11 -4.45
N GLY A 205 -12.89 9.15 -3.43
CA GLY A 205 -13.27 9.48 -2.05
C GLY A 205 -13.70 8.30 -1.20
N ASP A 206 -13.88 7.11 -1.77
CA ASP A 206 -14.13 5.90 -1.00
C ASP A 206 -12.96 5.57 -0.09
N LYS A 207 -13.23 4.85 1.00
CA LYS A 207 -12.23 4.44 1.99
C LYS A 207 -12.06 2.93 1.98
N PRO A 208 -11.25 2.39 1.06
CA PRO A 208 -11.00 0.96 1.00
C PRO A 208 -10.21 0.46 2.22
N LYS A 209 -10.43 -0.81 2.54
CA LYS A 209 -9.63 -1.60 3.47
C LYS A 209 -8.88 -2.66 2.68
N ALA A 210 -7.55 -2.72 2.87
CA ALA A 210 -6.68 -3.70 2.21
C ALA A 210 -7.19 -5.13 2.41
N ALA A 211 -7.21 -5.91 1.34
CA ALA A 211 -7.67 -7.30 1.28
C ALA A 211 -9.17 -7.54 1.58
N GLU A 212 -9.95 -6.51 1.95
CA GLU A 212 -11.38 -6.66 2.27
C GLU A 212 -12.29 -5.96 1.25
N THR A 213 -11.91 -4.75 0.83
CA THR A 213 -12.73 -3.98 -0.13
C THR A 213 -12.45 -4.45 -1.54
N ILE A 214 -13.48 -4.84 -2.27
CA ILE A 214 -13.39 -5.18 -3.69
C ILE A 214 -13.26 -3.86 -4.47
N ILE A 215 -12.18 -3.70 -5.21
CA ILE A 215 -11.92 -2.55 -6.09
C ILE A 215 -12.56 -2.76 -7.45
N ALA A 216 -12.41 -3.97 -8.00
CA ALA A 216 -12.90 -4.30 -9.31
C ALA A 216 -13.28 -5.78 -9.41
N VAL A 217 -14.07 -6.09 -10.44
CA VAL A 217 -14.33 -7.46 -10.87
C VAL A 217 -13.85 -7.60 -12.30
N MET A 218 -13.05 -8.63 -12.54
CA MET A 218 -12.56 -9.02 -13.85
C MET A 218 -13.47 -10.10 -14.43
N THR A 219 -13.79 -10.01 -15.70
CA THR A 219 -14.54 -11.04 -16.43
C THR A 219 -13.61 -11.73 -17.41
N ASN A 220 -13.60 -13.06 -17.42
CA ASN A 220 -12.98 -13.82 -18.50
C ASN A 220 -13.95 -13.82 -19.70
N GLU A 221 -13.59 -13.22 -20.81
CA GLU A 221 -14.19 -13.49 -22.11
C GLU A 221 -13.41 -14.58 -22.83
#